data_051f728de90a0efa8fbf6208989807b4
#
_entry.id   051f728de90a0efa8fbf6208989807b4
#
_cell.length_a   1.000
_cell.length_b   1.000
_cell.length_c   1.000
_cell.angle_alpha   90.00
_cell.angle_beta   90.00
_cell.angle_gamma   90.00
#
_symmetry.space_group_name_H-M   'P 1'
#
loop_
_entity.id
_entity.type
_entity.pdbx_description
1 polymer ?
#
loop_
_entity_poly.entity_id
_entity_poly.type
_entity_poly.pdbx_seq_one_letter_code
_entity_poly.pdbx_strand_id
1 'polypeptide(L)'
;DADNLNDASGETLTAIKKFLSRPMGLMFVAVPETPLTFGNEPTLAVQVKKPTPIEQCEAWRDELESIAPDSQMPQILAGQFSLNLSEIRSVAAAVDANDEQSVDQQLWLTCHDLTRVSLDSLAQRLEPKATWDDLVLPDEPMGLMRQIASQIRDRHKVYDEWGFAKTMNRGFGISALFAGESGTGKTMAAEVIANDLQLNLYRID
;
A
#
# COMPACT_ATOMS: atom_id res chain seq x y z
N ASP A 1 -2.68 17.82 -15.05
CA ASP A 1 -2.78 16.95 -13.89
C ASP A 1 -4.15 17.11 -13.28
N ALA A 2 -4.96 16.05 -13.33
CA ALA A 2 -6.37 16.07 -12.93
C ALA A 2 -6.58 15.68 -11.45
N ASP A 3 -5.53 15.69 -10.65
CA ASP A 3 -5.55 15.26 -9.25
C ASP A 3 -6.44 16.10 -8.32
N ASN A 4 -6.96 17.23 -8.82
CA ASN A 4 -7.82 18.14 -8.06
C ASN A 4 -9.25 18.26 -8.64
N LEU A 5 -9.71 17.33 -9.47
CA LEU A 5 -11.06 17.42 -10.06
C LEU A 5 -12.19 17.15 -9.06
N ASN A 6 -11.92 16.47 -7.95
CA ASN A 6 -12.92 16.24 -6.89
C ASN A 6 -13.19 17.51 -6.06
N ASP A 7 -12.21 18.44 -5.98
CA ASP A 7 -12.35 19.75 -5.30
C ASP A 7 -12.63 20.90 -6.30
N ALA A 8 -12.75 20.59 -7.59
CA ALA A 8 -13.00 21.62 -8.60
C ALA A 8 -14.36 22.25 -8.40
N SER A 9 -14.39 23.59 -8.29
CA SER A 9 -15.63 24.35 -8.28
C SER A 9 -16.47 24.02 -9.52
N GLY A 10 -17.78 24.12 -9.44
CA GLY A 10 -18.67 23.85 -10.57
C GLY A 10 -18.33 24.65 -11.84
N GLU A 11 -17.68 25.79 -11.71
CA GLU A 11 -17.15 26.62 -12.80
C GLU A 11 -15.97 25.95 -13.52
N THR A 12 -15.05 25.33 -12.77
CA THR A 12 -13.90 24.61 -13.34
C THR A 12 -14.36 23.39 -14.14
N LEU A 13 -15.29 22.60 -13.61
CA LEU A 13 -15.88 21.47 -14.33
C LEU A 13 -16.60 21.90 -15.60
N THR A 14 -17.30 23.03 -15.57
CA THR A 14 -17.99 23.60 -16.74
C THR A 14 -16.97 24.07 -17.80
N ALA A 15 -15.88 24.68 -17.38
CA ALA A 15 -14.80 25.10 -18.29
C ALA A 15 -14.10 23.90 -18.94
N ILE A 16 -13.84 22.84 -18.17
CA ILE A 16 -13.25 21.59 -18.69
C ILE A 16 -14.21 20.94 -19.69
N LYS A 17 -15.50 20.79 -19.37
CA LYS A 17 -16.51 20.25 -20.29
C LYS A 17 -16.57 21.07 -21.59
N LYS A 18 -16.57 22.39 -21.50
CA LYS A 18 -16.56 23.29 -22.67
C LYS A 18 -15.27 23.17 -23.50
N PHE A 19 -14.14 22.94 -22.87
CA PHE A 19 -12.88 22.69 -23.57
C PHE A 19 -12.91 21.36 -24.32
N LEU A 20 -13.36 20.30 -23.66
CA LEU A 20 -13.42 18.94 -24.20
C LEU A 20 -14.49 18.75 -25.28
N SER A 21 -15.53 19.60 -25.32
CA SER A 21 -16.55 19.58 -26.38
C SER A 21 -16.09 20.23 -27.70
N ARG A 22 -14.83 20.73 -27.79
CA ARG A 22 -14.31 21.25 -29.04
C ARG A 22 -13.89 20.09 -29.97
N PRO A 23 -14.08 20.23 -31.30
CA PRO A 23 -13.69 19.19 -32.26
C PRO A 23 -12.16 19.16 -32.43
N MET A 24 -11.48 18.59 -31.46
CA MET A 24 -10.01 18.53 -31.41
C MET A 24 -9.43 17.14 -31.66
N GLY A 25 -10.23 16.20 -32.17
CA GLY A 25 -9.81 14.83 -32.42
C GLY A 25 -9.95 13.94 -31.18
N LEU A 26 -9.10 12.89 -31.08
CA LEU A 26 -9.14 11.96 -29.97
C LEU A 26 -8.46 12.57 -28.73
N MET A 27 -9.16 12.55 -27.62
CA MET A 27 -8.66 13.05 -26.33
C MET A 27 -8.70 11.96 -25.27
N PHE A 28 -7.68 11.90 -24.44
CA PHE A 28 -7.64 11.05 -23.26
C PHE A 28 -7.70 11.92 -22.00
N VAL A 29 -8.64 11.60 -21.12
CA VAL A 29 -8.84 12.32 -19.85
C VAL A 29 -8.71 11.31 -18.72
N ALA A 30 -7.73 11.51 -17.85
CA ALA A 30 -7.58 10.73 -16.64
C ALA A 30 -8.42 11.35 -15.52
N VAL A 31 -9.25 10.54 -14.85
CA VAL A 31 -10.07 10.95 -13.70
C VAL A 31 -9.89 9.94 -12.57
N PRO A 32 -9.75 10.40 -11.30
CA PRO A 32 -9.40 9.50 -10.21
C PRO A 32 -10.51 8.50 -9.86
N GLU A 33 -11.77 8.87 -9.77
CA GLU A 33 -12.81 7.98 -9.23
C GLU A 33 -14.11 7.93 -10.04
N THR A 34 -14.61 9.05 -10.54
CA THR A 34 -15.92 9.10 -11.19
C THR A 34 -15.78 9.44 -12.66
N PRO A 35 -16.34 8.62 -13.58
CA PRO A 35 -16.34 8.96 -15.00
C PRO A 35 -17.04 10.29 -15.24
N LEU A 36 -16.36 11.23 -15.90
CA LEU A 36 -16.98 12.46 -16.34
C LEU A 36 -17.89 12.15 -17.51
N THR A 37 -19.16 12.58 -17.41
CA THR A 37 -20.09 12.52 -18.54
C THR A 37 -19.99 13.80 -19.37
N PHE A 38 -19.71 13.65 -20.65
CA PHE A 38 -19.57 14.75 -21.61
C PHE A 38 -20.75 14.80 -22.55
N GLY A 39 -21.90 15.29 -22.06
CA GLY A 39 -23.10 15.51 -22.89
C GLY A 39 -23.46 14.32 -23.81
N ASN A 40 -23.65 14.58 -25.10
CA ASN A 40 -23.99 13.58 -26.13
C ASN A 40 -22.75 13.09 -26.92
N GLU A 41 -21.53 13.47 -26.55
CA GLU A 41 -20.33 13.04 -27.24
C GLU A 41 -20.02 11.55 -26.95
N PRO A 42 -19.62 10.78 -27.95
CA PRO A 42 -19.26 9.38 -27.74
C PRO A 42 -18.04 9.28 -26.84
N THR A 43 -18.24 8.79 -25.63
CA THR A 43 -17.21 8.66 -24.60
C THR A 43 -16.99 7.19 -24.30
N LEU A 44 -15.74 6.73 -24.40
CA LEU A 44 -15.34 5.41 -23.94
C LEU A 44 -14.69 5.56 -22.56
N ALA A 45 -15.33 5.04 -21.54
CA ALA A 45 -14.76 4.98 -20.20
C ALA A 45 -13.99 3.65 -20.02
N VAL A 46 -12.72 3.74 -19.72
CA VAL A 46 -11.84 2.58 -19.42
C VAL A 46 -11.38 2.68 -18.00
N GLN A 47 -11.72 1.69 -17.19
CA GLN A 47 -11.22 1.61 -15.81
C GLN A 47 -9.82 0.98 -15.82
N VAL A 48 -8.82 1.77 -15.46
CA VAL A 48 -7.46 1.29 -15.23
C VAL A 48 -7.34 0.86 -13.77
N LYS A 49 -7.12 -0.42 -13.55
CA LYS A 49 -6.89 -0.96 -12.21
C LYS A 49 -5.40 -0.89 -11.87
N LYS A 50 -5.08 -0.84 -10.57
CA LYS A 50 -3.70 -1.07 -10.11
C LYS A 50 -3.24 -2.47 -10.56
N PRO A 51 -1.94 -2.64 -10.82
CA PRO A 51 -1.40 -3.95 -11.19
C PRO A 51 -1.64 -4.97 -10.07
N THR A 52 -1.89 -6.20 -10.46
CA THR A 52 -2.00 -7.33 -9.53
C THR A 52 -0.65 -7.58 -8.84
N PRO A 53 -0.62 -8.29 -7.69
CA PRO A 53 0.65 -8.63 -7.03
C PRO A 53 1.66 -9.35 -7.95
N ILE A 54 1.17 -10.17 -8.89
CA ILE A 54 2.02 -10.86 -9.87
C ILE A 54 2.65 -9.85 -10.83
N GLU A 55 1.86 -8.96 -11.42
CA GLU A 55 2.34 -7.91 -12.31
C GLU A 55 3.28 -6.93 -11.60
N GLN A 56 2.99 -6.61 -10.33
CA GLN A 56 3.91 -5.80 -9.51
C GLN A 56 5.23 -6.51 -9.27
N CYS A 57 5.20 -7.82 -8.97
CA CYS A 57 6.40 -8.61 -8.76
C CYS A 57 7.27 -8.67 -10.03
N GLU A 58 6.66 -8.81 -11.21
CA GLU A 58 7.36 -8.76 -12.49
C GLU A 58 7.98 -7.37 -12.71
N ALA A 59 7.22 -6.29 -12.50
CA ALA A 59 7.73 -4.93 -12.63
C ALA A 59 8.90 -4.65 -11.67
N TRP A 60 8.83 -5.12 -10.42
CA TRP A 60 9.93 -5.01 -9.47
C TRP A 60 11.17 -5.77 -9.93
N ARG A 61 11.03 -6.98 -10.49
CA ARG A 61 12.16 -7.74 -11.03
C ARG A 61 12.84 -7.01 -12.17
N ASP A 62 12.06 -6.47 -13.10
CA ASP A 62 12.58 -5.70 -14.23
C ASP A 62 13.38 -4.47 -13.79
N GLU A 63 12.84 -3.71 -12.81
CA GLU A 63 13.52 -2.50 -12.31
C GLU A 63 14.75 -2.82 -11.44
N LEU A 64 14.77 -3.95 -10.75
CA LEU A 64 15.87 -4.36 -9.86
C LEU A 64 16.89 -5.29 -10.52
N GLU A 65 16.71 -5.70 -11.79
CA GLU A 65 17.61 -6.62 -12.49
C GLU A 65 19.07 -6.17 -12.47
N SER A 66 19.32 -4.86 -12.60
CA SER A 66 20.67 -4.30 -12.60
C SER A 66 21.23 -3.96 -11.22
N ILE A 67 20.38 -3.86 -10.18
CA ILE A 67 20.73 -3.38 -8.85
C ILE A 67 20.87 -4.53 -7.86
N ALA A 68 19.91 -5.45 -7.87
CA ALA A 68 19.81 -6.57 -6.93
C ALA A 68 19.11 -7.78 -7.55
N PRO A 69 19.71 -8.48 -8.54
CA PRO A 69 19.05 -9.53 -9.32
C PRO A 69 18.60 -10.74 -8.47
N ASP A 70 19.31 -11.05 -7.40
CA ASP A 70 19.03 -12.19 -6.51
C ASP A 70 18.15 -11.83 -5.30
N SER A 71 17.66 -10.59 -5.22
CA SER A 71 16.84 -10.13 -4.09
C SER A 71 15.46 -10.79 -4.09
N GLN A 72 14.96 -11.11 -2.89
CA GLN A 72 13.58 -11.57 -2.67
C GLN A 72 12.59 -10.39 -2.50
N MET A 73 13.09 -9.15 -2.54
CA MET A 73 12.26 -7.96 -2.34
C MET A 73 11.11 -7.83 -3.34
N PRO A 74 11.22 -8.19 -4.62
CA PRO A 74 10.10 -8.16 -5.55
C PRO A 74 8.83 -8.83 -5.03
N GLN A 75 8.97 -10.03 -4.46
CA GLN A 75 7.85 -10.79 -3.91
C GLN A 75 7.33 -10.16 -2.62
N ILE A 76 8.22 -9.72 -1.75
CA ILE A 76 7.88 -9.11 -0.46
C ILE A 76 7.14 -7.79 -0.68
N LEU A 77 7.68 -6.91 -1.53
CA LEU A 77 7.09 -5.60 -1.81
C LEU A 77 5.73 -5.72 -2.50
N ALA A 78 5.62 -6.59 -3.51
CA ALA A 78 4.36 -6.83 -4.20
C ALA A 78 3.28 -7.44 -3.28
N GLY A 79 3.67 -8.22 -2.27
CA GLY A 79 2.77 -8.79 -1.29
C GLY A 79 2.33 -7.82 -0.18
N GLN A 80 3.14 -6.81 0.12
CA GLN A 80 2.88 -5.86 1.22
C GLN A 80 2.28 -4.53 0.73
N PHE A 81 2.72 -4.04 -0.42
CA PHE A 81 2.33 -2.73 -0.94
C PHE A 81 1.49 -2.88 -2.22
N SER A 82 0.51 -1.99 -2.40
CA SER A 82 -0.28 -1.91 -3.63
C SER A 82 0.12 -0.67 -4.41
N LEU A 83 1.22 -0.78 -5.15
CA LEU A 83 1.82 0.32 -5.92
C LEU A 83 1.43 0.22 -7.40
N ASN A 84 1.39 1.37 -8.09
CA ASN A 84 1.30 1.41 -9.54
C ASN A 84 2.71 1.36 -10.18
N LEU A 85 2.76 1.15 -11.49
CA LEU A 85 4.05 1.00 -12.20
C LEU A 85 4.95 2.24 -12.10
N SER A 86 4.39 3.44 -12.06
CA SER A 86 5.17 4.67 -11.93
C SER A 86 5.75 4.83 -10.52
N GLU A 87 5.00 4.41 -9.50
CA GLU A 87 5.47 4.39 -8.11
C GLU A 87 6.63 3.38 -7.97
N ILE A 88 6.49 2.17 -8.52
CA ILE A 88 7.54 1.15 -8.53
C ILE A 88 8.83 1.70 -9.15
N ARG A 89 8.75 2.31 -10.34
CA ARG A 89 9.90 2.93 -11.01
C ARG A 89 10.53 4.04 -10.18
N SER A 90 9.72 4.89 -9.58
CA SER A 90 10.21 6.00 -8.75
C SER A 90 10.96 5.50 -7.52
N VAL A 91 10.46 4.45 -6.87
CA VAL A 91 11.12 3.83 -5.72
C VAL A 91 12.44 3.17 -6.15
N ALA A 92 12.44 2.38 -7.21
CA ALA A 92 13.65 1.73 -7.71
C ALA A 92 14.73 2.74 -8.13
N ALA A 93 14.34 3.85 -8.77
CA ALA A 93 15.25 4.92 -9.15
C ALA A 93 15.83 5.72 -7.98
N ALA A 94 15.19 5.68 -6.80
CA ALA A 94 15.67 6.36 -5.60
C ALA A 94 16.69 5.55 -4.80
N VAL A 95 16.94 4.29 -5.16
CA VAL A 95 17.91 3.42 -4.48
C VAL A 95 19.34 3.82 -4.85
N ASP A 96 20.16 4.04 -3.84
CA ASP A 96 21.61 4.21 -4.00
C ASP A 96 22.35 2.94 -3.56
N ALA A 97 22.97 2.26 -4.51
CA ALA A 97 23.73 1.05 -4.25
C ALA A 97 25.02 1.29 -3.42
N ASN A 98 25.45 2.55 -3.26
CA ASN A 98 26.63 2.93 -2.49
C ASN A 98 26.29 3.44 -1.08
N ASP A 99 25.02 3.46 -0.69
CA ASP A 99 24.60 3.86 0.66
C ASP A 99 25.05 2.80 1.70
N GLU A 100 25.21 3.23 2.94
CA GLU A 100 25.47 2.34 4.09
C GLU A 100 24.32 1.36 4.35
N GLN A 101 23.10 1.72 3.96
CA GLN A 101 21.91 0.87 4.07
C GLN A 101 21.84 -0.13 2.91
N SER A 102 21.42 -1.35 3.20
CA SER A 102 21.19 -2.34 2.13
C SER A 102 20.10 -1.89 1.17
N VAL A 103 20.20 -2.30 -0.09
CA VAL A 103 19.18 -2.06 -1.13
C VAL A 103 17.79 -2.48 -0.64
N ASP A 104 17.69 -3.63 -0.01
CA ASP A 104 16.43 -4.17 0.52
C ASP A 104 15.80 -3.24 1.57
N GLN A 105 16.63 -2.68 2.45
CA GLN A 105 16.17 -1.75 3.48
C GLN A 105 15.73 -0.41 2.89
N GLN A 106 16.46 0.13 1.93
CA GLN A 106 16.08 1.37 1.22
C GLN A 106 14.75 1.21 0.48
N LEU A 107 14.58 0.10 -0.25
CA LEU A 107 13.34 -0.22 -0.95
C LEU A 107 12.15 -0.29 0.00
N TRP A 108 12.31 -1.01 1.12
CA TRP A 108 11.27 -1.14 2.13
C TRP A 108 10.86 0.21 2.71
N LEU A 109 11.82 1.01 3.15
CA LEU A 109 11.58 2.32 3.76
C LEU A 109 10.91 3.29 2.76
N THR A 110 11.37 3.31 1.51
CA THR A 110 10.81 4.19 0.48
C THR A 110 9.38 3.81 0.13
N CYS A 111 9.07 2.51 -0.03
CA CYS A 111 7.70 2.04 -0.22
C CYS A 111 6.80 2.40 0.97
N HIS A 112 7.32 2.25 2.16
CA HIS A 112 6.64 2.56 3.40
C HIS A 112 6.29 4.05 3.53
N ASP A 113 7.21 4.93 3.16
CA ASP A 113 6.98 6.38 3.15
C ASP A 113 6.00 6.83 2.07
N LEU A 114 6.04 6.20 0.90
CA LEU A 114 5.09 6.47 -0.19
C LEU A 114 3.65 6.14 0.20
N THR A 115 3.44 5.01 0.85
CA THR A 115 2.09 4.58 1.25
C THR A 115 1.56 5.34 2.47
N ARG A 116 2.44 6.00 3.20
CA ARG A 116 2.13 6.78 4.40
C ARG A 116 1.25 8.01 4.11
N VAL A 117 1.53 8.74 3.04
CA VAL A 117 0.91 10.05 2.75
C VAL A 117 -0.62 9.99 2.66
N SER A 118 -1.19 8.87 2.22
CA SER A 118 -2.64 8.75 2.07
C SER A 118 -3.41 8.52 3.38
N LEU A 119 -2.77 7.96 4.40
CA LEU A 119 -3.42 7.64 5.68
C LEU A 119 -3.25 8.75 6.72
N ASP A 120 -2.21 9.56 6.63
CA ASP A 120 -1.93 10.64 7.58
C ASP A 120 -3.05 11.72 7.61
N SER A 121 -3.85 11.83 6.56
CA SER A 121 -5.02 12.73 6.51
C SER A 121 -6.27 12.16 7.19
N LEU A 122 -6.33 10.86 7.44
CA LEU A 122 -7.53 10.15 7.92
C LEU A 122 -7.38 9.57 9.33
N ALA A 123 -6.14 9.42 9.82
CA ALA A 123 -5.85 8.74 11.07
C ALA A 123 -4.64 9.33 11.78
N GLN A 124 -4.61 9.22 13.10
CA GLN A 124 -3.45 9.61 13.91
C GLN A 124 -2.38 8.50 13.82
N ARG A 125 -1.20 8.86 13.31
CA ARG A 125 -0.04 7.96 13.35
C ARG A 125 0.51 7.85 14.77
N LEU A 126 0.83 6.63 15.16
CA LEU A 126 1.54 6.30 16.38
C LEU A 126 2.95 5.81 16.02
N GLU A 127 3.95 6.23 16.80
CA GLU A 127 5.31 5.68 16.68
C GLU A 127 5.43 4.46 17.60
N PRO A 128 5.48 3.23 17.04
CA PRO A 128 5.59 2.04 17.85
C PRO A 128 7.00 1.97 18.47
N LYS A 129 7.07 1.95 19.80
CA LYS A 129 8.32 1.86 20.57
C LYS A 129 8.42 0.57 21.37
N ALA A 130 7.27 0.00 21.74
CA ALA A 130 7.20 -1.21 22.53
C ALA A 130 7.76 -2.43 21.78
N THR A 131 8.46 -3.28 22.49
CA THR A 131 9.03 -4.52 22.02
C THR A 131 8.39 -5.73 22.69
N TRP A 132 8.70 -6.94 22.24
CA TRP A 132 8.21 -8.17 22.88
C TRP A 132 8.64 -8.29 24.36
N ASP A 133 9.74 -7.68 24.76
CA ASP A 133 10.27 -7.71 26.13
C ASP A 133 9.47 -6.80 27.07
N ASP A 134 8.79 -5.78 26.53
CA ASP A 134 7.96 -4.86 27.32
C ASP A 134 6.57 -5.44 27.61
N LEU A 135 6.20 -6.54 26.97
CA LEU A 135 4.86 -7.09 27.01
C LEU A 135 4.78 -8.26 27.99
N VAL A 136 4.06 -8.08 29.07
CA VAL A 136 3.83 -9.10 30.08
C VAL A 136 2.41 -9.71 29.89
N LEU A 137 2.37 -10.90 29.31
CA LEU A 137 1.14 -11.66 29.06
C LEU A 137 1.30 -13.11 29.48
N PRO A 138 0.20 -13.82 29.81
CA PRO A 138 0.23 -15.27 29.91
C PRO A 138 0.67 -15.92 28.58
N ASP A 139 1.17 -17.16 28.67
CA ASP A 139 1.75 -17.87 27.51
C ASP A 139 0.79 -18.02 26.33
N GLU A 140 -0.50 -18.26 26.58
CA GLU A 140 -1.50 -18.47 25.54
C GLU A 140 -1.76 -17.19 24.70
N PRO A 141 -2.10 -16.00 25.29
CA PRO A 141 -2.20 -14.76 24.53
C PRO A 141 -0.89 -14.36 23.86
N MET A 142 0.25 -14.57 24.50
CA MET A 142 1.57 -14.31 23.91
C MET A 142 1.79 -15.17 22.65
N GLY A 143 1.43 -16.45 22.72
CA GLY A 143 1.50 -17.37 21.58
C GLY A 143 0.62 -16.93 20.42
N LEU A 144 -0.61 -16.47 20.67
CA LEU A 144 -1.52 -15.94 19.65
C LEU A 144 -0.97 -14.70 18.98
N MET A 145 -0.38 -13.78 19.73
CA MET A 145 0.22 -12.57 19.16
C MET A 145 1.42 -12.90 18.26
N ARG A 146 2.29 -13.81 18.69
CA ARG A 146 3.41 -14.29 17.85
C ARG A 146 2.93 -14.99 16.59
N GLN A 147 1.82 -15.72 16.68
CA GLN A 147 1.18 -16.36 15.52
C GLN A 147 0.67 -15.30 14.53
N ILE A 148 0.04 -14.21 15.00
CA ILE A 148 -0.39 -13.10 14.15
C ILE A 148 0.80 -12.49 13.42
N ALA A 149 1.88 -12.19 14.13
CA ALA A 149 3.09 -11.64 13.53
C ALA A 149 3.69 -12.57 12.46
N SER A 150 3.75 -13.88 12.73
CA SER A 150 4.22 -14.88 11.75
C SER A 150 3.31 -14.96 10.52
N GLN A 151 2.00 -14.94 10.69
CA GLN A 151 1.06 -14.97 9.57
C GLN A 151 1.21 -13.74 8.65
N ILE A 152 1.48 -12.57 9.21
CA ILE A 152 1.73 -11.35 8.42
C ILE A 152 3.07 -11.47 7.67
N ARG A 153 4.12 -11.94 8.34
CA ARG A 153 5.47 -12.10 7.77
C ARG A 153 5.48 -13.09 6.61
N ASP A 154 4.81 -14.24 6.77
CA ASP A 154 4.79 -15.32 5.78
C ASP A 154 3.65 -15.20 4.77
N ARG A 155 2.94 -14.08 4.78
CA ARG A 155 1.74 -13.87 3.94
C ARG A 155 1.99 -14.12 2.47
N HIS A 156 3.06 -13.54 1.90
CA HIS A 156 3.40 -13.69 0.49
C HIS A 156 3.63 -15.16 0.11
N LYS A 157 4.28 -15.93 0.98
CA LYS A 157 4.54 -17.34 0.75
C LYS A 157 3.25 -18.16 0.63
N VAL A 158 2.31 -17.92 1.54
CA VAL A 158 1.04 -18.66 1.57
C VAL A 158 0.13 -18.25 0.42
N TYR A 159 -0.03 -16.96 0.19
CA TYR A 159 -1.02 -16.48 -0.78
C TYR A 159 -0.50 -16.52 -2.22
N ASP A 160 0.75 -16.16 -2.44
CA ASP A 160 1.32 -16.03 -3.78
C ASP A 160 2.04 -17.30 -4.23
N GLU A 161 3.02 -17.81 -3.46
CA GLU A 161 3.78 -19.00 -3.84
C GLU A 161 2.92 -20.27 -3.80
N TRP A 162 2.13 -20.47 -2.74
CA TRP A 162 1.23 -21.62 -2.64
C TRP A 162 -0.07 -21.44 -3.41
N GLY A 163 -0.33 -20.24 -3.95
CA GLY A 163 -1.42 -19.94 -4.86
C GLY A 163 -2.79 -19.81 -4.19
N PHE A 164 -2.88 -19.66 -2.87
CA PHE A 164 -4.17 -19.47 -2.18
C PHE A 164 -4.88 -18.19 -2.62
N ALA A 165 -4.16 -17.16 -3.06
CA ALA A 165 -4.77 -15.93 -3.58
C ALA A 165 -5.72 -16.16 -4.76
N LYS A 166 -5.49 -17.20 -5.56
CA LYS A 166 -6.32 -17.54 -6.73
C LYS A 166 -7.71 -18.05 -6.36
N THR A 167 -7.86 -18.59 -5.16
CA THR A 167 -9.09 -19.21 -4.67
C THR A 167 -9.85 -18.36 -3.66
N MET A 168 -9.25 -17.27 -3.17
CA MET A 168 -9.84 -16.40 -2.15
C MET A 168 -10.28 -15.06 -2.74
N ASN A 169 -11.58 -14.76 -2.65
CA ASN A 169 -12.18 -13.52 -3.14
C ASN A 169 -12.25 -12.40 -2.08
N ARG A 170 -11.57 -12.54 -0.94
CA ARG A 170 -11.64 -11.58 0.17
C ARG A 170 -10.28 -10.99 0.51
N GLY A 171 -10.31 -9.79 1.12
CA GLY A 171 -9.09 -9.10 1.55
C GLY A 171 -8.22 -9.96 2.46
N PHE A 172 -6.93 -9.90 2.24
CA PHE A 172 -5.93 -10.70 2.94
C PHE A 172 -5.48 -10.08 4.27
N GLY A 173 -6.21 -9.07 4.76
CA GLY A 173 -5.91 -8.43 6.04
C GLY A 173 -6.22 -9.36 7.22
N ILE A 174 -5.37 -9.33 8.23
CA ILE A 174 -5.61 -9.99 9.50
C ILE A 174 -6.33 -9.01 10.42
N SER A 175 -7.48 -9.45 10.97
CA SER A 175 -8.20 -8.68 11.98
C SER A 175 -8.02 -9.35 13.33
N ALA A 176 -7.60 -8.57 14.33
CA ALA A 176 -7.44 -9.04 15.69
C ALA A 176 -8.26 -8.16 16.64
N LEU A 177 -8.93 -8.80 17.62
CA LEU A 177 -9.66 -8.10 18.67
C LEU A 177 -8.89 -8.22 19.99
N PHE A 178 -8.42 -7.06 20.49
CA PHE A 178 -7.85 -6.96 21.84
C PHE A 178 -8.93 -6.51 22.82
N ALA A 179 -9.45 -7.41 23.63
CA ALA A 179 -10.48 -7.14 24.63
C ALA A 179 -9.87 -7.11 26.04
N GLY A 180 -10.40 -6.27 26.91
CA GLY A 180 -9.96 -6.12 28.30
C GLY A 180 -10.24 -4.74 28.85
N GLU A 181 -10.07 -4.55 30.17
CA GLU A 181 -10.26 -3.28 30.86
C GLU A 181 -9.29 -2.20 30.37
N SER A 182 -9.55 -0.93 30.69
CA SER A 182 -8.63 0.16 30.40
C SER A 182 -7.29 -0.06 31.12
N GLY A 183 -6.17 0.22 30.43
CA GLY A 183 -4.83 0.05 31.02
C GLY A 183 -4.25 -1.36 30.94
N THR A 184 -4.93 -2.34 30.35
CA THR A 184 -4.43 -3.73 30.23
C THR A 184 -3.43 -3.96 29.07
N GLY A 185 -2.89 -2.91 28.46
CA GLY A 185 -1.84 -3.04 27.45
C GLY A 185 -2.32 -3.33 26.02
N LYS A 186 -3.62 -3.16 25.70
CA LYS A 186 -4.15 -3.43 24.35
C LYS A 186 -3.44 -2.65 23.23
N THR A 187 -3.20 -1.37 23.46
CA THR A 187 -2.47 -0.51 22.52
C THR A 187 -1.01 -0.93 22.41
N MET A 188 -0.38 -1.26 23.55
CA MET A 188 0.99 -1.78 23.57
C MET A 188 1.12 -3.07 22.78
N ALA A 189 0.13 -3.97 22.86
CA ALA A 189 0.10 -5.19 22.06
C ALA A 189 0.12 -4.91 20.55
N ALA A 190 -0.64 -3.90 20.10
CA ALA A 190 -0.62 -3.46 18.69
C ALA A 190 0.73 -2.81 18.32
N GLU A 191 1.32 -2.02 19.22
CA GLU A 191 2.63 -1.39 19.01
C GLU A 191 3.74 -2.45 18.87
N VAL A 192 3.75 -3.49 19.69
CA VAL A 192 4.74 -4.58 19.63
C VAL A 192 4.70 -5.28 18.27
N ILE A 193 3.50 -5.60 17.77
CA ILE A 193 3.35 -6.24 16.45
C ILE A 193 3.81 -5.29 15.35
N ALA A 194 3.41 -4.03 15.38
CA ALA A 194 3.80 -3.05 14.38
C ALA A 194 5.31 -2.81 14.36
N ASN A 195 5.95 -2.75 15.53
CA ASN A 195 7.40 -2.58 15.65
C ASN A 195 8.17 -3.81 15.14
N ASP A 196 7.76 -5.02 15.52
CA ASP A 196 8.38 -6.29 15.08
C ASP A 196 8.32 -6.48 13.56
N LEU A 197 7.24 -6.03 12.94
CA LEU A 197 7.00 -6.14 11.51
C LEU A 197 7.43 -4.89 10.71
N GLN A 198 7.94 -3.87 11.40
CA GLN A 198 8.28 -2.57 10.80
C GLN A 198 7.13 -1.94 10.00
N LEU A 199 5.91 -2.01 10.55
CA LEU A 199 4.71 -1.46 9.93
C LEU A 199 4.31 -0.12 10.55
N ASN A 200 3.65 0.74 9.76
CA ASN A 200 3.00 1.94 10.28
C ASN A 200 1.80 1.55 11.16
N LEU A 201 1.72 2.18 12.32
CA LEU A 201 0.59 2.04 13.23
C LEU A 201 -0.26 3.32 13.18
N TYR A 202 -1.55 3.16 12.91
CA TYR A 202 -2.51 4.25 12.87
C TYR A 202 -3.65 4.01 13.87
N ARG A 203 -4.06 5.09 14.53
CA ARG A 203 -5.24 5.11 15.38
C ARG A 203 -6.34 5.92 14.71
N ILE A 204 -7.51 5.33 14.61
CA ILE A 204 -8.74 5.97 14.15
C ILE A 204 -9.65 6.12 15.37
N ASP A 205 -10.05 7.34 15.67
CA ASP A 205 -10.97 7.68 16.77
C ASP A 205 -12.41 7.78 16.26
#